data_2134b05fa4a3864defb5771c70951728
#
_entry.id   2134b05fa4a3864defb5771c70951728
#
_cell.length_a   1.000
_cell.length_b   1.000
_cell.length_c   1.000
_cell.angle_alpha   90.00
_cell.angle_beta   90.00
_cell.angle_gamma   90.00
#
_symmetry.space_group_name_H-M   'P 1'
#
loop_
_entity.id
_entity.type
_entity.pdbx_description
1 polymer ?
#
loop_
_entity_poly.entity_id
_entity_poly.type
_entity_poly.pdbx_seq_one_letter_code
_entity_poly.pdbx_strand_id
1 'polypeptide(L)'
;MAAVEATIQGENVAVTDIELNIDKIKASPKRVSISIPVSKRAINQTNYSLQDVVLKQISLGVARTLNKWMFSGAALSGASNGVFVKAKPDVEYTSALTFANIVALESTVMDAGVDVTDGTAAYVCTPKVYGTLKSTPKAAGAAEMICQNGMVNGYPVLVTNYMDADSIGFGVFSNAAIGQFGDMDLVIDPYTGAKSNVVNFVLNTDYDIVVARPEAFAIAKKKASA
;
A
#
# COMPACT_ATOMS: atom_id res chain seq x y z
N MET A 1 -18.74 -2.48 7.15
CA MET A 1 -20.21 -2.62 7.22
C MET A 1 -20.57 -3.96 6.63
N ALA A 2 -21.36 -4.77 7.32
CA ALA A 2 -21.96 -5.95 6.69
C ALA A 2 -22.97 -5.48 5.64
N ALA A 3 -23.03 -6.15 4.49
CA ALA A 3 -24.05 -5.86 3.48
C ALA A 3 -25.42 -6.19 4.06
N VAL A 4 -26.34 -5.24 3.98
CA VAL A 4 -27.73 -5.44 4.39
C VAL A 4 -28.51 -5.78 3.13
N GLU A 5 -29.11 -6.98 3.09
CA GLU A 5 -29.93 -7.42 1.97
C GLU A 5 -31.42 -7.26 2.30
N ALA A 6 -32.17 -6.75 1.34
CA ALA A 6 -33.62 -6.70 1.45
C ALA A 6 -34.23 -8.09 1.20
N THR A 7 -35.17 -8.49 2.05
CA THR A 7 -35.91 -9.74 1.86
C THR A 7 -37.21 -9.51 1.10
N ILE A 8 -37.50 -10.40 0.16
CA ILE A 8 -38.79 -10.41 -0.54
C ILE A 8 -39.83 -11.05 0.37
N GLN A 9 -40.85 -10.30 0.78
CA GLN A 9 -41.90 -10.74 1.66
C GLN A 9 -43.18 -11.07 0.88
N GLY A 10 -43.91 -12.08 1.33
CA GLY A 10 -45.25 -12.35 0.86
C GLY A 10 -46.28 -11.36 1.44
N GLU A 11 -47.50 -11.38 0.88
CA GLU A 11 -48.62 -10.56 1.34
C GLU A 11 -48.96 -10.89 2.81
N ASN A 12 -49.11 -9.87 3.66
CA ASN A 12 -49.40 -9.97 5.10
C ASN A 12 -48.32 -10.63 5.98
N VAL A 13 -47.06 -10.69 5.55
CA VAL A 13 -45.94 -11.15 6.35
C VAL A 13 -45.20 -9.94 6.97
N ALA A 14 -44.99 -9.99 8.29
CA ALA A 14 -44.26 -8.94 8.98
C ALA A 14 -42.78 -8.94 8.56
N VAL A 15 -42.20 -7.77 8.30
CA VAL A 15 -40.78 -7.61 8.00
C VAL A 15 -39.97 -7.83 9.29
N THR A 16 -38.91 -8.62 9.20
CA THR A 16 -37.97 -8.80 10.31
C THR A 16 -36.97 -7.64 10.32
N ASP A 17 -36.79 -7.01 11.48
CA ASP A 17 -35.82 -5.93 11.65
C ASP A 17 -34.40 -6.47 11.46
N ILE A 18 -33.59 -5.77 10.65
CA ILE A 18 -32.17 -6.04 10.47
C ILE A 18 -31.39 -4.99 11.22
N GLU A 19 -30.57 -5.40 12.19
CA GLU A 19 -29.70 -4.48 12.91
C GLU A 19 -28.52 -4.06 12.03
N LEU A 20 -28.38 -2.75 11.82
CA LEU A 20 -27.21 -2.19 11.14
C LEU A 20 -26.06 -2.04 12.14
N ASN A 21 -25.07 -2.91 12.04
CA ASN A 21 -23.87 -2.80 12.87
C ASN A 21 -22.88 -1.82 12.21
N ILE A 22 -22.62 -0.69 12.87
CA ILE A 22 -21.69 0.35 12.43
C ILE A 22 -20.45 0.30 13.31
N ASP A 23 -19.41 -0.40 12.84
CA ASP A 23 -18.12 -0.40 13.51
C ASP A 23 -17.35 0.90 13.23
N LYS A 24 -16.80 1.49 14.29
CA LYS A 24 -15.95 2.67 14.19
C LYS A 24 -14.49 2.25 14.05
N ILE A 25 -13.90 2.59 12.92
CA ILE A 25 -12.46 2.43 12.72
C ILE A 25 -11.76 3.68 13.26
N LYS A 26 -10.84 3.49 14.20
CA LYS A 26 -10.09 4.59 14.82
C LYS A 26 -8.68 4.63 14.25
N ALA A 27 -8.30 5.77 13.70
CA ALA A 27 -6.92 6.07 13.39
C ALA A 27 -6.20 6.56 14.65
N SER A 28 -4.97 6.12 14.86
CA SER A 28 -4.13 6.52 16.00
C SER A 28 -2.78 7.04 15.51
N PRO A 29 -2.38 8.27 15.89
CA PRO A 29 -1.14 8.87 15.38
C PRO A 29 0.08 7.98 15.71
N LYS A 30 0.89 7.73 14.68
CA LYS A 30 2.17 7.01 14.75
C LYS A 30 3.25 7.95 14.25
N ARG A 31 4.26 8.17 15.08
CA ARG A 31 5.34 9.09 14.76
C ARG A 31 6.23 8.53 13.66
N VAL A 32 6.34 9.27 12.59
CA VAL A 32 7.32 9.08 11.52
C VAL A 32 8.39 10.16 11.66
N SER A 33 9.62 9.78 11.89
CA SER A 33 10.72 10.72 12.10
C SER A 33 11.93 10.35 11.24
N ILE A 34 12.65 11.38 10.80
CA ILE A 34 13.92 11.25 10.08
C ILE A 34 14.89 12.30 10.58
N SER A 35 16.14 11.92 10.79
CA SER A 35 17.21 12.85 11.14
C SER A 35 18.37 12.67 10.17
N ILE A 36 18.80 13.78 9.56
CA ILE A 36 19.93 13.80 8.63
C ILE A 36 21.01 14.72 9.18
N PRO A 37 22.15 14.17 9.64
CA PRO A 37 23.30 14.98 10.07
C PRO A 37 24.06 15.51 8.86
N VAL A 38 24.35 16.81 8.81
CA VAL A 38 25.10 17.46 7.75
C VAL A 38 26.28 18.21 8.33
N SER A 39 27.49 17.98 7.81
CA SER A 39 28.69 18.70 8.25
C SER A 39 28.61 20.18 7.86
N LYS A 40 28.90 21.08 8.79
CA LYS A 40 29.03 22.54 8.52
C LYS A 40 30.06 22.82 7.43
N ARG A 41 31.12 22.01 7.36
CA ARG A 41 32.14 22.15 6.31
C ARG A 41 31.53 21.86 4.92
N ALA A 42 30.69 20.83 4.82
CA ALA A 42 29.99 20.52 3.56
C ALA A 42 29.03 21.64 3.14
N ILE A 43 28.30 22.23 4.09
CA ILE A 43 27.39 23.35 3.82
C ILE A 43 28.19 24.56 3.26
N ASN A 44 29.34 24.86 3.82
CA ASN A 44 30.13 26.02 3.43
C ASN A 44 30.94 25.83 2.13
N GLN A 45 31.24 24.59 1.75
CA GLN A 45 32.05 24.28 0.56
C GLN A 45 31.24 23.96 -0.69
N THR A 46 29.93 23.84 -0.56
CA THR A 46 29.06 23.43 -1.67
C THR A 46 28.52 24.67 -2.40
N ASN A 47 28.68 24.72 -3.72
CA ASN A 47 28.21 25.82 -4.57
C ASN A 47 26.69 25.85 -4.82
N TYR A 48 25.93 24.88 -4.31
CA TYR A 48 24.49 24.79 -4.38
C TYR A 48 23.88 24.70 -2.98
N SER A 49 22.60 25.00 -2.86
CA SER A 49 21.89 24.92 -1.58
C SER A 49 21.81 23.47 -1.09
N LEU A 50 22.77 23.04 -0.30
CA LEU A 50 22.77 21.71 0.32
C LEU A 50 21.56 21.52 1.22
N GLN A 51 21.04 22.59 1.81
CA GLN A 51 19.82 22.56 2.62
C GLN A 51 18.63 22.12 1.80
N ASP A 52 18.43 22.65 0.59
CA ASP A 52 17.30 22.27 -0.28
C ASP A 52 17.38 20.80 -0.71
N VAL A 53 18.59 20.30 -0.95
CA VAL A 53 18.80 18.88 -1.25
C VAL A 53 18.43 18.02 -0.06
N VAL A 54 18.82 18.40 1.16
CA VAL A 54 18.48 17.67 2.40
C VAL A 54 16.99 17.68 2.63
N LEU A 55 16.32 18.83 2.50
CA LEU A 55 14.86 18.94 2.64
C LEU A 55 14.11 18.06 1.64
N LYS A 56 14.56 18.03 0.38
CA LYS A 56 14.01 17.14 -0.63
C LYS A 56 14.21 15.67 -0.26
N GLN A 57 15.38 15.29 0.27
CA GLN A 57 15.63 13.91 0.69
C GLN A 57 14.78 13.51 1.90
N ILE A 58 14.54 14.43 2.83
CA ILE A 58 13.65 14.25 3.98
C ILE A 58 12.21 13.96 3.49
N SER A 59 11.68 14.80 2.60
CA SER A 59 10.33 14.62 2.03
C SER A 59 10.19 13.29 1.30
N LEU A 60 11.18 12.93 0.48
CA LEU A 60 11.23 11.63 -0.19
C LEU A 60 11.35 10.47 0.81
N GLY A 61 12.05 10.66 1.92
CA GLY A 61 12.19 9.67 3.00
C GLY A 61 10.85 9.35 3.64
N VAL A 62 10.06 10.37 3.97
CA VAL A 62 8.70 10.21 4.51
C VAL A 62 7.80 9.47 3.50
N ALA A 63 7.80 9.91 2.24
CA ALA A 63 7.01 9.26 1.18
C ALA A 63 7.38 7.77 1.00
N ARG A 64 8.67 7.43 1.05
CA ARG A 64 9.14 6.04 0.98
C ARG A 64 8.67 5.22 2.18
N THR A 65 8.69 5.80 3.38
CA THR A 65 8.22 5.13 4.61
C THR A 65 6.72 4.86 4.53
N LEU A 66 5.91 5.82 4.10
CA LEU A 66 4.46 5.66 3.91
C LEU A 66 4.15 4.60 2.85
N ASN A 67 4.85 4.61 1.72
CA ASN A 67 4.70 3.59 0.68
C ASN A 67 5.06 2.19 1.21
N LYS A 68 6.17 2.07 1.97
CA LYS A 68 6.55 0.82 2.59
C LYS A 68 5.51 0.36 3.61
N TRP A 69 4.99 1.27 4.40
CA TRP A 69 3.94 0.97 5.38
C TRP A 69 2.66 0.47 4.71
N MET A 70 2.23 1.14 3.64
CA MET A 70 0.99 0.80 2.93
C MET A 70 1.08 -0.53 2.19
N PHE A 71 2.20 -0.80 1.48
CA PHE A 71 2.30 -1.89 0.52
C PHE A 71 3.09 -3.11 1.01
N SER A 72 3.80 -3.03 2.15
CA SER A 72 4.50 -4.18 2.70
C SER A 72 3.53 -5.29 3.08
N GLY A 73 3.86 -6.52 2.76
CA GLY A 73 3.11 -7.70 3.19
C GLY A 73 3.41 -8.13 4.63
N ALA A 74 4.32 -7.42 5.32
CA ALA A 74 4.61 -7.60 6.74
C ALA A 74 4.30 -6.33 7.51
N ALA A 75 3.73 -6.48 8.71
CA ALA A 75 3.48 -5.37 9.61
C ALA A 75 4.80 -4.70 10.03
N LEU A 76 4.87 -3.37 9.96
CA LEU A 76 5.99 -2.61 10.48
C LEU A 76 5.85 -2.47 12.00
N SER A 77 6.98 -2.58 12.73
CA SER A 77 6.99 -2.44 14.18
C SER A 77 6.42 -1.09 14.63
N GLY A 78 5.42 -1.13 15.51
CA GLY A 78 4.76 0.07 16.04
C GLY A 78 3.78 0.76 15.08
N ALA A 79 3.57 0.24 13.88
CA ALA A 79 2.66 0.77 12.88
C ALA A 79 1.36 -0.04 12.79
N SER A 80 0.32 0.56 12.25
CA SER A 80 -0.91 -0.14 11.88
C SER A 80 -0.66 -1.05 10.67
N ASN A 81 -1.53 -2.03 10.43
CA ASN A 81 -1.38 -2.90 9.27
C ASN A 81 -1.62 -2.16 7.96
N GLY A 82 -0.73 -2.36 6.99
CA GLY A 82 -0.93 -1.93 5.61
C GLY A 82 -1.97 -2.78 4.88
N VAL A 83 -2.28 -2.41 3.64
CA VAL A 83 -3.36 -3.04 2.85
C VAL A 83 -3.11 -4.51 2.50
N PHE A 84 -1.86 -4.95 2.42
CA PHE A 84 -1.49 -6.32 2.06
C PHE A 84 -0.95 -7.16 3.23
N VAL A 85 -1.09 -6.69 4.47
CA VAL A 85 -0.71 -7.43 5.66
C VAL A 85 -1.79 -8.46 5.97
N LYS A 86 -1.57 -9.71 5.56
CA LYS A 86 -2.46 -10.83 5.80
C LYS A 86 -1.72 -12.01 6.44
N ALA A 87 -2.41 -12.77 7.29
CA ALA A 87 -1.85 -13.97 7.93
C ALA A 87 -1.51 -15.06 6.91
N LYS A 88 -2.33 -15.17 5.86
CA LYS A 88 -2.11 -16.05 4.70
C LYS A 88 -2.40 -15.27 3.42
N PRO A 89 -1.66 -15.52 2.33
CA PRO A 89 -2.00 -14.97 1.03
C PRO A 89 -3.34 -15.57 0.55
N ASP A 90 -4.11 -14.79 -0.19
CA ASP A 90 -5.40 -15.22 -0.73
C ASP A 90 -5.20 -16.21 -1.90
N VAL A 91 -4.12 -16.03 -2.65
CA VAL A 91 -3.74 -16.93 -3.75
C VAL A 91 -2.27 -17.33 -3.56
N GLU A 92 -1.99 -18.63 -3.60
CA GLU A 92 -0.63 -19.16 -3.61
C GLU A 92 -0.31 -19.78 -4.97
N TYR A 93 0.91 -19.52 -5.48
CA TYR A 93 1.40 -20.14 -6.70
C TYR A 93 2.80 -20.73 -6.49
N THR A 94 3.10 -21.85 -7.16
CA THR A 94 4.35 -22.60 -6.90
C THR A 94 5.44 -22.33 -7.92
N SER A 95 5.10 -22.23 -9.21
CA SER A 95 6.08 -22.09 -10.29
C SER A 95 6.12 -20.67 -10.86
N ALA A 96 5.24 -20.36 -11.77
CA ALA A 96 5.10 -19.05 -12.40
C ALA A 96 3.71 -18.49 -12.12
N LEU A 97 3.62 -17.16 -12.10
CA LEU A 97 2.36 -16.46 -12.01
C LEU A 97 1.60 -16.65 -13.34
N THR A 98 0.40 -17.21 -13.28
CA THR A 98 -0.47 -17.45 -14.43
C THR A 98 -1.61 -16.45 -14.48
N PHE A 99 -2.23 -16.30 -15.64
CA PHE A 99 -3.41 -15.46 -15.78
C PHE A 99 -4.56 -15.90 -14.85
N ALA A 100 -4.73 -17.22 -14.65
CA ALA A 100 -5.72 -17.76 -13.70
C ALA A 100 -5.50 -17.27 -12.25
N ASN A 101 -4.23 -17.16 -11.80
CA ASN A 101 -3.93 -16.62 -10.47
C ASN A 101 -4.35 -15.15 -10.34
N ILE A 102 -4.23 -14.38 -11.42
CA ILE A 102 -4.59 -12.97 -11.45
C ILE A 102 -6.11 -12.81 -11.40
N VAL A 103 -6.84 -13.58 -12.20
CA VAL A 103 -8.31 -13.60 -12.16
C VAL A 103 -8.82 -14.06 -10.80
N ALA A 104 -8.14 -15.01 -10.15
CA ALA A 104 -8.51 -15.45 -8.80
C ALA A 104 -8.39 -14.32 -7.75
N LEU A 105 -7.43 -13.39 -7.89
CA LEU A 105 -7.36 -12.21 -7.02
C LEU A 105 -8.56 -11.29 -7.18
N GLU A 106 -8.97 -11.02 -8.42
CA GLU A 106 -10.16 -10.21 -8.70
C GLU A 106 -11.41 -10.88 -8.13
N SER A 107 -11.57 -12.18 -8.40
CA SER A 107 -12.71 -12.96 -7.90
C SER A 107 -12.80 -12.93 -6.37
N THR A 108 -11.66 -13.05 -5.66
CA THR A 108 -11.63 -13.01 -4.20
C THR A 108 -12.17 -11.68 -3.65
N VAL A 109 -11.83 -10.55 -4.29
CA VAL A 109 -12.32 -9.23 -3.87
C VAL A 109 -13.81 -9.06 -4.22
N MET A 110 -14.23 -9.53 -5.41
CA MET A 110 -15.63 -9.49 -5.83
C MET A 110 -16.53 -10.39 -4.98
N ASP A 111 -16.07 -11.59 -4.63
CA ASP A 111 -16.80 -12.54 -3.77
C ASP A 111 -17.04 -11.98 -2.37
N ALA A 112 -16.15 -11.08 -1.90
CA ALA A 112 -16.36 -10.34 -0.68
C ALA A 112 -17.40 -9.19 -0.81
N GLY A 113 -18.05 -9.05 -1.96
CA GLY A 113 -19.06 -8.01 -2.22
C GLY A 113 -18.48 -6.60 -2.30
N VAL A 114 -17.22 -6.47 -2.77
CA VAL A 114 -16.59 -5.16 -3.00
C VAL A 114 -16.83 -4.73 -4.45
N ASP A 115 -17.30 -3.50 -4.63
CA ASP A 115 -17.43 -2.92 -5.97
C ASP A 115 -16.06 -2.54 -6.52
N VAL A 116 -15.67 -3.20 -7.60
CA VAL A 116 -14.39 -2.95 -8.30
C VAL A 116 -14.54 -1.93 -9.44
N THR A 117 -15.75 -1.45 -9.70
CA THR A 117 -16.05 -0.53 -10.80
C THR A 117 -15.94 0.95 -10.41
N ASP A 118 -15.61 1.25 -9.16
CA ASP A 118 -15.49 2.61 -8.62
C ASP A 118 -14.32 3.43 -9.21
N GLY A 119 -13.50 2.83 -10.09
CA GLY A 119 -12.35 3.47 -10.73
C GLY A 119 -11.09 3.56 -9.87
N THR A 120 -11.12 3.06 -8.62
CA THR A 120 -9.96 3.05 -7.71
C THR A 120 -9.30 1.68 -7.60
N ALA A 121 -9.83 0.67 -8.30
CA ALA A 121 -9.27 -0.67 -8.36
C ALA A 121 -7.94 -0.67 -9.14
N ALA A 122 -6.90 -1.27 -8.58
CA ALA A 122 -5.59 -1.35 -9.22
C ALA A 122 -4.82 -2.61 -8.76
N TYR A 123 -3.93 -3.06 -9.62
CA TYR A 123 -2.91 -4.03 -9.26
C TYR A 123 -1.68 -3.32 -8.70
N VAL A 124 -1.03 -3.94 -7.74
CA VAL A 124 0.27 -3.49 -7.21
C VAL A 124 1.24 -4.65 -7.26
N CYS A 125 2.42 -4.44 -7.80
CA CYS A 125 3.43 -5.50 -7.89
C CYS A 125 4.86 -4.94 -7.84
N THR A 126 5.83 -5.85 -7.64
CA THR A 126 7.24 -5.51 -7.75
C THR A 126 7.68 -5.37 -9.22
N PRO A 127 8.76 -4.62 -9.53
CA PRO A 127 9.29 -4.48 -10.89
C PRO A 127 9.60 -5.83 -11.56
N LYS A 128 10.06 -6.81 -10.77
CA LYS A 128 10.34 -8.17 -11.26
C LYS A 128 9.07 -8.88 -11.74
N VAL A 129 8.01 -8.84 -10.92
CA VAL A 129 6.71 -9.42 -11.26
C VAL A 129 6.11 -8.68 -12.46
N TYR A 130 6.21 -7.36 -12.50
CA TYR A 130 5.76 -6.58 -13.65
C TYR A 130 6.43 -7.00 -14.97
N GLY A 131 7.76 -7.23 -14.93
CA GLY A 131 8.48 -7.79 -16.08
C GLY A 131 7.95 -9.15 -16.51
N THR A 132 7.66 -10.02 -15.55
CA THR A 132 7.04 -11.33 -15.81
C THR A 132 5.66 -11.20 -16.44
N LEU A 133 4.80 -10.31 -15.95
CA LEU A 133 3.47 -10.08 -16.52
C LEU A 133 3.50 -9.61 -17.98
N LYS A 134 4.52 -8.84 -18.35
CA LYS A 134 4.73 -8.38 -19.74
C LYS A 134 5.24 -9.47 -20.69
N SER A 135 5.89 -10.48 -20.15
CA SER A 135 6.49 -11.57 -20.95
C SER A 135 5.67 -12.87 -20.94
N THR A 136 4.65 -12.96 -20.06
CA THR A 136 3.84 -14.16 -19.95
C THR A 136 2.55 -13.99 -20.78
N PRO A 137 2.25 -14.91 -21.73
CA PRO A 137 1.00 -14.88 -22.46
C PRO A 137 -0.18 -15.25 -21.56
N LYS A 138 -1.38 -14.72 -21.87
CA LYS A 138 -2.62 -15.03 -21.12
C LYS A 138 -2.99 -16.51 -21.17
N ALA A 139 -2.74 -17.17 -22.31
CA ALA A 139 -2.97 -18.61 -22.50
C ALA A 139 -1.86 -19.18 -23.37
N ALA A 140 -1.69 -20.49 -23.34
CA ALA A 140 -0.72 -21.17 -24.20
C ALA A 140 -1.01 -20.89 -25.67
N GLY A 141 -0.02 -20.33 -26.39
CA GLY A 141 -0.17 -19.95 -27.80
C GLY A 141 -0.92 -18.63 -28.06
N ALA A 142 -1.36 -17.92 -27.03
CA ALA A 142 -1.96 -16.58 -27.19
C ALA A 142 -0.90 -15.53 -27.55
N ALA A 143 -1.24 -14.66 -28.50
CA ALA A 143 -0.40 -13.50 -28.82
C ALA A 143 -0.48 -12.39 -27.76
N GLU A 144 -1.53 -12.41 -26.93
CA GLU A 144 -1.74 -11.41 -25.88
C GLU A 144 -0.97 -11.75 -24.61
N MET A 145 -0.22 -10.78 -24.12
CA MET A 145 0.45 -10.86 -22.81
C MET A 145 -0.53 -10.50 -21.69
N ILE A 146 -0.22 -10.95 -20.48
CA ILE A 146 -1.05 -10.68 -19.29
C ILE A 146 -1.14 -9.17 -19.03
N CYS A 147 -0.01 -8.45 -19.11
CA CYS A 147 0.03 -7.00 -18.97
C CYS A 147 0.26 -6.33 -20.32
N GLN A 148 -0.68 -5.50 -20.75
CA GLN A 148 -0.59 -4.68 -21.95
C GLN A 148 -0.82 -3.22 -21.59
N ASN A 149 -0.01 -2.32 -22.15
CA ASN A 149 -0.14 -0.86 -21.94
C ASN A 149 -0.20 -0.42 -20.47
N GLY A 150 0.44 -1.18 -19.56
CA GLY A 150 0.40 -0.89 -18.13
C GLY A 150 -0.89 -1.30 -17.43
N MET A 151 -1.74 -2.08 -18.09
CA MET A 151 -3.01 -2.57 -17.57
C MET A 151 -3.08 -4.10 -17.59
N VAL A 152 -3.82 -4.66 -16.65
CA VAL A 152 -4.20 -6.06 -16.58
C VAL A 152 -5.72 -6.12 -16.40
N ASN A 153 -6.44 -6.80 -17.28
CA ASN A 153 -7.90 -6.88 -17.28
C ASN A 153 -8.64 -5.53 -17.18
N GLY A 154 -8.05 -4.46 -17.75
CA GLY A 154 -8.65 -3.12 -17.68
C GLY A 154 -8.27 -2.32 -16.43
N TYR A 155 -7.58 -2.92 -15.45
CA TYR A 155 -7.11 -2.23 -14.25
C TYR A 155 -5.65 -1.80 -14.39
N PRO A 156 -5.26 -0.61 -13.89
CA PRO A 156 -3.89 -0.13 -13.93
C PRO A 156 -2.98 -0.96 -13.02
N VAL A 157 -1.72 -1.09 -13.42
CA VAL A 157 -0.68 -1.76 -12.62
C VAL A 157 0.27 -0.74 -12.05
N LEU A 158 0.28 -0.63 -10.73
CA LEU A 158 1.20 0.21 -9.97
C LEU A 158 2.44 -0.60 -9.60
N VAL A 159 3.62 -0.10 -9.96
CA VAL A 159 4.88 -0.78 -9.69
C VAL A 159 5.55 -0.15 -8.48
N THR A 160 5.85 -0.96 -7.48
CA THR A 160 6.53 -0.53 -6.26
C THR A 160 7.57 -1.53 -5.80
N ASN A 161 8.67 -1.03 -5.20
CA ASN A 161 9.71 -1.86 -4.60
C ASN A 161 9.41 -2.24 -3.14
N TYR A 162 8.27 -1.81 -2.61
CA TYR A 162 7.95 -1.96 -1.18
C TYR A 162 7.04 -3.15 -0.88
N MET A 163 6.59 -3.88 -1.90
CA MET A 163 5.93 -5.17 -1.73
C MET A 163 6.94 -6.30 -1.48
N ASP A 164 6.45 -7.39 -0.91
CA ASP A 164 7.24 -8.61 -0.77
C ASP A 164 7.69 -9.13 -2.14
N ALA A 165 8.85 -9.77 -2.16
CA ALA A 165 9.37 -10.37 -3.39
C ALA A 165 8.38 -11.40 -3.95
N ASP A 166 8.29 -11.46 -5.28
CA ASP A 166 7.43 -12.40 -6.01
C ASP A 166 5.94 -12.37 -5.54
N SER A 167 5.46 -11.16 -5.19
CA SER A 167 4.06 -10.94 -4.83
C SER A 167 3.39 -9.94 -5.78
N ILE A 168 2.08 -10.11 -5.92
CA ILE A 168 1.17 -9.20 -6.61
C ILE A 168 -0.09 -9.05 -5.77
N GLY A 169 -0.55 -7.83 -5.60
CA GLY A 169 -1.79 -7.50 -4.92
C GLY A 169 -2.79 -6.89 -5.88
N PHE A 170 -4.06 -7.09 -5.61
CA PHE A 170 -5.18 -6.40 -6.22
C PHE A 170 -6.03 -5.77 -5.13
N GLY A 171 -6.56 -4.60 -5.35
CA GLY A 171 -7.43 -3.98 -4.36
C GLY A 171 -8.12 -2.72 -4.84
N VAL A 172 -9.17 -2.36 -4.11
CA VAL A 172 -9.98 -1.16 -4.31
C VAL A 172 -9.54 -0.12 -3.29
N PHE A 173 -8.73 0.84 -3.72
CA PHE A 173 -8.01 1.76 -2.84
C PHE A 173 -8.88 2.82 -2.17
N SER A 174 -10.14 3.02 -2.60
CA SER A 174 -11.13 3.83 -1.86
C SER A 174 -11.40 3.31 -0.45
N ASN A 175 -11.10 2.03 -0.18
CA ASN A 175 -11.24 1.40 1.14
C ASN A 175 -10.02 1.55 2.05
N ALA A 176 -9.00 2.31 1.64
CA ALA A 176 -7.83 2.63 2.46
C ALA A 176 -7.63 4.14 2.54
N ALA A 177 -7.27 4.64 3.70
CA ALA A 177 -7.00 6.04 3.92
C ALA A 177 -5.67 6.24 4.66
N ILE A 178 -4.93 7.27 4.25
CA ILE A 178 -3.74 7.75 4.97
C ILE A 178 -4.16 9.03 5.68
N GLY A 179 -4.10 9.02 7.02
CA GLY A 179 -4.35 10.19 7.85
C GLY A 179 -3.03 10.84 8.28
N GLN A 180 -2.95 12.16 8.15
CA GLN A 180 -1.90 12.97 8.75
C GLN A 180 -2.48 13.68 9.98
N PHE A 181 -1.74 13.65 11.10
CA PHE A 181 -2.14 14.27 12.35
C PHE A 181 -1.22 15.45 12.65
N GLY A 182 -1.76 16.65 12.54
CA GLY A 182 -0.98 17.88 12.71
C GLY A 182 -0.08 18.22 11.53
N ASP A 183 0.78 19.20 11.76
CA ASP A 183 1.74 19.68 10.77
C ASP A 183 3.05 18.90 10.83
N MET A 184 3.86 19.01 9.79
CA MET A 184 5.22 18.50 9.78
C MET A 184 6.13 19.46 10.57
N ASP A 185 6.76 18.96 11.63
CA ASP A 185 7.70 19.72 12.44
C ASP A 185 9.13 19.46 11.96
N LEU A 186 9.74 20.48 11.34
CA LEU A 186 11.12 20.44 10.87
C LEU A 186 12.00 21.29 11.79
N VAL A 187 12.87 20.64 12.52
CA VAL A 187 13.85 21.29 13.40
C VAL A 187 15.24 21.23 12.78
N ILE A 188 15.88 22.39 12.65
CA ILE A 188 17.30 22.50 12.29
C ILE A 188 18.09 22.72 13.58
N ASP A 189 18.81 21.70 14.03
CA ASP A 189 19.55 21.72 15.28
C ASP A 189 21.08 21.84 15.05
N PRO A 190 21.67 23.02 15.27
CA PRO A 190 23.09 23.21 15.14
C PRO A 190 23.84 22.92 16.45
N TYR A 191 23.15 22.62 17.57
CA TYR A 191 23.73 22.56 18.92
C TYR A 191 24.11 21.14 19.33
N THR A 192 23.22 20.16 19.16
CA THR A 192 23.48 18.78 19.60
C THR A 192 24.67 18.15 18.88
N GLY A 193 24.90 18.51 17.62
CA GLY A 193 26.06 18.07 16.82
C GLY A 193 27.29 18.99 16.90
N ALA A 194 27.31 19.98 17.80
CA ALA A 194 28.35 21.03 17.82
C ALA A 194 29.77 20.47 18.02
N LYS A 195 29.92 19.43 18.87
CA LYS A 195 31.23 18.78 19.10
C LYS A 195 31.79 18.10 17.85
N SER A 196 30.95 17.66 16.94
CA SER A 196 31.32 17.00 15.68
C SER A 196 31.22 17.94 14.46
N ASN A 197 30.95 19.25 14.69
CA ASN A 197 30.76 20.26 13.65
C ASN A 197 29.66 19.88 12.63
N VAL A 198 28.55 19.35 13.15
CA VAL A 198 27.39 18.85 12.38
C VAL A 198 26.15 19.64 12.75
N VAL A 199 25.28 19.86 11.76
CA VAL A 199 23.91 20.36 11.92
C VAL A 199 22.94 19.21 11.64
N ASN A 200 22.01 18.96 12.53
CA ASN A 200 21.01 17.92 12.36
C ASN A 200 19.72 18.53 11.80
N PHE A 201 19.23 17.97 10.71
CA PHE A 201 17.92 18.26 10.15
C PHE A 201 16.96 17.16 10.61
N VAL A 202 16.07 17.49 11.54
CA VAL A 202 15.15 16.52 12.16
C VAL A 202 13.73 16.86 11.73
N LEU A 203 13.06 15.91 11.08
CA LEU A 203 11.64 15.99 10.78
C LEU A 203 10.86 15.03 11.68
N ASN A 204 9.78 15.52 12.26
CA ASN A 204 8.79 14.73 12.98
C ASN A 204 7.42 14.99 12.36
N THR A 205 6.66 13.94 12.19
CA THR A 205 5.29 14.00 11.68
C THR A 205 4.54 12.76 12.13
N ASP A 206 3.23 12.87 12.31
CA ASP A 206 2.40 11.77 12.75
C ASP A 206 1.45 11.35 11.63
N TYR A 207 1.47 10.05 11.31
CA TYR A 207 0.60 9.43 10.32
C TYR A 207 -0.07 8.19 10.87
N ASP A 208 -1.17 7.80 10.23
CA ASP A 208 -1.73 6.46 10.36
C ASP A 208 -2.31 6.01 9.02
N ILE A 209 -2.27 4.70 8.79
CA ILE A 209 -2.91 4.06 7.65
C ILE A 209 -4.06 3.22 8.17
N VAL A 210 -5.24 3.51 7.66
CA VAL A 210 -6.48 2.85 8.05
C VAL A 210 -7.06 2.12 6.87
N VAL A 211 -7.31 0.83 7.03
CA VAL A 211 -7.96 -0.02 6.04
C VAL A 211 -9.40 -0.24 6.51
N ALA A 212 -10.35 0.38 5.81
CA ALA A 212 -11.76 0.31 6.17
C ALA A 212 -12.36 -1.09 5.93
N ARG A 213 -11.91 -1.74 4.87
CA ARG A 213 -12.38 -3.06 4.45
C ARG A 213 -11.19 -3.92 4.03
N PRO A 214 -10.64 -4.78 4.90
CA PRO A 214 -9.50 -5.63 4.56
C PRO A 214 -9.79 -6.60 3.41
N GLU A 215 -11.05 -7.00 3.23
CA GLU A 215 -11.51 -7.87 2.14
C GLU A 215 -11.43 -7.20 0.76
N ALA A 216 -11.36 -5.87 0.71
CA ALA A 216 -11.18 -5.11 -0.53
C ALA A 216 -9.78 -5.26 -1.14
N PHE A 217 -8.88 -5.96 -0.47
CA PHE A 217 -7.51 -6.18 -0.90
C PHE A 217 -7.19 -7.67 -0.90
N ALA A 218 -6.66 -8.16 -2.00
CA ALA A 218 -6.20 -9.54 -2.14
C ALA A 218 -4.72 -9.58 -2.55
N ILE A 219 -3.98 -10.57 -2.06
CA ILE A 219 -2.56 -10.75 -2.37
C ILE A 219 -2.27 -12.18 -2.83
N ALA A 220 -1.51 -12.29 -3.91
CA ALA A 220 -0.90 -13.55 -4.33
C ALA A 220 0.59 -13.55 -3.99
N LYS A 221 1.06 -14.66 -3.40
CA LYS A 221 2.47 -14.85 -3.08
C LYS A 221 2.96 -16.19 -3.64
N LYS A 222 4.24 -16.19 -4.03
CA LYS A 222 4.89 -17.44 -4.39
C LYS A 222 5.11 -18.27 -3.13
N LYS A 223 4.66 -19.52 -3.15
CA LYS A 223 4.91 -20.47 -2.07
C LYS A 223 6.41 -20.69 -1.94
N ALA A 224 6.95 -20.54 -0.72
CA ALA A 224 8.35 -20.88 -0.47
C ALA A 224 8.57 -22.36 -0.79
N SER A 225 9.61 -22.66 -1.56
CA SER A 225 10.04 -24.06 -1.72
C SER A 225 10.51 -24.55 -0.36
N ALA A 226 9.91 -25.63 0.12
CA ALA A 226 10.35 -26.32 1.33
C ALA A 226 11.73 -26.92 1.13
#